data_42dc3fc7b67a457a7183aa1b5b63eeec
#
_entry.id   42dc3fc7b67a457a7183aa1b5b63eeec
#
_cell.length_a   1.000
_cell.length_b   1.000
_cell.length_c   1.000
_cell.angle_alpha   90.00
_cell.angle_beta   90.00
_cell.angle_gamma   90.00
#
_symmetry.space_group_name_H-M   'P 1'
#
loop_
_entity.id
_entity.type
_entity.pdbx_description
1 polymer ?
#
loop_
_entity_poly.entity_id
_entity_poly.type
_entity_poly.pdbx_seq_one_letter_code
_entity_poly.pdbx_strand_id
1 'polypeptide(L)'
;MRGGIRIGGIGRFRSVHVMRHDLVHGGSLDKMRAAFPNASGPWIDLSTGINPWPYPVPDVSPDTLNALPTRDAYQQCRAAMASVIGVPADTLALAPGSELLIRMLPQIISPKRVAVLTPTYGDHAQVWRTAGCDVLETTSPLSLSSDVDAVAICNPNNPDGRLFQPDELEAARAKLAERGGWLIVDEAYTDLAPELSLARHAGAPGLIVLRSFGKFYGLAGLRLGAIIAAEDILRPISNLLGVWPVSGLALDIGKRAYQDTSWQVSTRARLDDARRRLDEILVGTGIKEIHGTNLFRFVECEDAHLIWRRLAERGIYVRRFSWSNQHLRFGLIANEAAE
;
A
#
# COMPACT_ATOMS: atom_id res chain seq x y z
N MET A 1 10.29 -37.30 55.50
CA MET A 1 10.87 -37.39 54.14
C MET A 1 10.22 -36.35 53.25
N ARG A 2 10.95 -35.26 52.95
CA ARG A 2 10.44 -34.16 52.13
C ARG A 2 11.06 -34.34 50.73
N GLY A 3 10.24 -34.73 49.74
CA GLY A 3 10.64 -34.80 48.35
C GLY A 3 10.53 -33.41 47.67
N GLY A 4 11.66 -32.79 47.37
CA GLY A 4 11.72 -31.54 46.59
C GLY A 4 11.69 -31.85 45.10
N ILE A 5 10.72 -31.27 44.39
CA ILE A 5 10.63 -31.25 42.92
C ILE A 5 11.60 -30.20 42.41
N ARG A 6 12.66 -30.62 41.69
CA ARG A 6 13.53 -29.73 40.92
C ARG A 6 12.83 -29.34 39.61
N ILE A 7 12.50 -28.06 39.45
CA ILE A 7 12.08 -27.48 38.18
C ILE A 7 13.34 -27.27 37.35
N GLY A 8 13.45 -28.02 36.25
CA GLY A 8 14.55 -27.93 35.27
C GLY A 8 14.59 -26.56 34.57
N GLY A 9 15.80 -26.15 34.21
CA GLY A 9 16.16 -24.83 33.74
C GLY A 9 15.38 -24.32 32.53
N ILE A 10 14.92 -23.10 32.64
CA ILE A 10 14.40 -22.27 31.54
C ILE A 10 15.57 -21.96 30.60
N GLY A 11 15.53 -22.57 29.42
CA GLY A 11 16.48 -22.29 28.35
C GLY A 11 16.49 -20.79 28.07
N ARG A 12 17.68 -20.20 28.05
CA ARG A 12 17.89 -18.82 27.61
C ARG A 12 17.35 -18.66 26.20
N PHE A 13 16.26 -17.93 26.04
CA PHE A 13 15.87 -17.38 24.75
C PHE A 13 17.04 -16.52 24.25
N ARG A 14 17.74 -17.00 23.23
CA ARG A 14 18.63 -16.16 22.45
C ARG A 14 17.77 -15.02 21.91
N SER A 15 18.06 -13.79 22.32
CA SER A 15 17.51 -12.60 21.70
C SER A 15 17.91 -12.64 20.21
N VAL A 16 16.95 -12.98 19.36
CA VAL A 16 17.07 -12.76 17.94
C VAL A 16 17.13 -11.24 17.81
N HIS A 17 18.33 -10.70 17.61
CA HIS A 17 18.53 -9.35 17.16
C HIS A 17 17.97 -9.32 15.73
N VAL A 18 16.68 -9.07 15.60
CA VAL A 18 16.09 -8.65 14.35
C VAL A 18 16.75 -7.31 14.03
N MET A 19 17.70 -7.33 13.10
CA MET A 19 18.20 -6.11 12.49
C MET A 19 16.97 -5.42 11.88
N ARG A 20 16.41 -4.46 12.61
CA ARG A 20 15.47 -3.51 12.06
C ARG A 20 16.26 -2.69 11.04
N HIS A 21 16.21 -3.11 9.79
CA HIS A 21 16.37 -2.14 8.72
C HIS A 21 15.26 -1.13 8.95
N ASP A 22 15.60 0.06 9.41
CA ASP A 22 14.68 1.18 9.55
C ASP A 22 14.20 1.55 8.13
N LEU A 23 13.19 0.81 7.66
CA LEU A 23 12.42 1.21 6.49
C LEU A 23 11.83 2.57 6.84
N VAL A 24 12.42 3.61 6.28
CA VAL A 24 11.93 4.97 6.49
C VAL A 24 10.64 5.08 5.70
N HIS A 25 9.49 5.09 6.37
CA HIS A 25 8.19 5.35 5.76
C HIS A 25 7.83 6.84 5.87
N GLY A 26 6.95 7.34 4.99
CA GLY A 26 6.32 8.65 5.16
C GLY A 26 5.34 8.66 6.34
N GLY A 27 4.82 9.84 6.70
CA GLY A 27 3.80 9.98 7.75
C GLY A 27 4.33 10.03 9.19
N SER A 28 5.66 10.12 9.39
CA SER A 28 6.27 10.18 10.73
C SER A 28 6.54 11.62 11.15
N LEU A 29 5.49 12.46 11.25
CA LEU A 29 5.60 13.86 11.67
C LEU A 29 6.16 14.04 13.07
N ASP A 30 5.91 13.11 13.98
CA ASP A 30 6.47 13.08 15.33
C ASP A 30 8.01 13.05 15.30
N LYS A 31 8.59 12.19 14.46
CA LYS A 31 10.05 12.12 14.24
C LYS A 31 10.59 13.41 13.62
N MET A 32 9.85 14.00 12.67
CA MET A 32 10.25 15.24 12.02
C MET A 32 10.23 16.41 13.00
N ARG A 33 9.20 16.55 13.82
CA ARG A 33 9.13 17.57 14.88
C ARG A 33 10.29 17.44 15.89
N ALA A 34 10.64 16.22 16.26
CA ALA A 34 11.78 15.97 17.14
C ALA A 34 13.14 16.32 16.50
N ALA A 35 13.30 16.02 15.18
CA ALA A 35 14.53 16.30 14.45
C ALA A 35 14.71 17.79 14.09
N PHE A 36 13.60 18.54 13.95
CA PHE A 36 13.58 19.96 13.57
C PHE A 36 12.72 20.79 14.54
N PRO A 37 13.14 20.93 15.82
CA PRO A 37 12.33 21.60 16.85
C PRO A 37 12.13 23.10 16.58
N ASN A 38 12.97 23.70 15.74
CA ASN A 38 12.92 25.11 15.37
C ASN A 38 12.30 25.36 14.00
N ALA A 39 11.63 24.36 13.40
CA ALA A 39 10.97 24.55 12.12
C ALA A 39 9.91 25.66 12.19
N SER A 40 9.86 26.49 11.17
CA SER A 40 8.92 27.62 11.11
C SER A 40 7.53 27.19 10.65
N GLY A 41 6.49 27.62 11.38
CA GLY A 41 5.08 27.40 10.99
C GLY A 41 4.51 26.04 11.34
N PRO A 42 3.27 25.79 10.96
CA PRO A 42 2.64 24.49 11.10
C PRO A 42 3.27 23.47 10.13
N TRP A 43 3.41 22.21 10.56
CA TRP A 43 3.92 21.16 9.70
C TRP A 43 2.91 20.76 8.62
N ILE A 44 3.40 20.68 7.39
CA ILE A 44 2.69 20.16 6.21
C ILE A 44 3.30 18.81 5.84
N ASP A 45 2.52 17.73 5.90
CA ASP A 45 2.99 16.39 5.54
C ASP A 45 2.72 16.08 4.08
N LEU A 46 3.75 16.21 3.25
CA LEU A 46 3.77 15.80 1.84
C LEU A 46 4.58 14.51 1.63
N SER A 47 4.90 13.79 2.70
CA SER A 47 5.71 12.57 2.62
C SER A 47 4.91 11.33 2.19
N THR A 48 3.58 11.41 2.23
CA THR A 48 2.68 10.31 1.91
C THR A 48 2.05 10.48 0.53
N GLY A 49 1.67 9.38 -0.11
CA GLY A 49 0.83 9.39 -1.32
C GLY A 49 -0.64 9.15 -0.94
N ILE A 50 -1.19 10.02 -0.10
CA ILE A 50 -2.57 9.91 0.41
C ILE A 50 -3.34 11.13 -0.05
N ASN A 51 -4.60 10.94 -0.44
CA ASN A 51 -5.50 12.04 -0.80
C ASN A 51 -5.64 13.02 0.38
N PRO A 52 -5.25 14.29 0.23
CA PRO A 52 -5.36 15.28 1.29
C PRO A 52 -6.80 15.76 1.54
N TRP A 53 -7.76 15.38 0.69
CA TRP A 53 -9.21 15.63 0.86
C TRP A 53 -9.92 14.31 1.12
N PRO A 54 -9.97 13.84 2.37
CA PRO A 54 -10.52 12.54 2.69
C PRO A 54 -12.01 12.47 2.36
N TYR A 55 -12.49 11.25 2.14
CA TYR A 55 -13.93 10.97 2.10
C TYR A 55 -14.57 11.46 3.40
N PRO A 56 -15.68 12.21 3.33
CA PRO A 56 -16.34 12.74 4.53
C PRO A 56 -16.81 11.60 5.42
N VAL A 57 -16.32 11.59 6.66
CA VAL A 57 -16.74 10.59 7.64
C VAL A 57 -18.08 11.03 8.22
N PRO A 58 -19.16 10.25 8.02
CA PRO A 58 -20.45 10.57 8.60
C PRO A 58 -20.45 10.38 10.12
N ASP A 59 -21.46 10.87 10.79
CA ASP A 59 -21.70 10.56 12.21
C ASP A 59 -21.80 9.04 12.39
N VAL A 60 -21.00 8.52 13.29
CA VAL A 60 -20.89 7.09 13.56
C VAL A 60 -21.78 6.77 14.76
N SER A 61 -22.69 5.80 14.60
CA SER A 61 -23.46 5.30 15.72
C SER A 61 -22.54 4.74 16.82
N PRO A 62 -22.76 5.05 18.10
CA PRO A 62 -22.06 4.42 19.21
C PRO A 62 -22.06 2.88 19.13
N ASP A 63 -23.12 2.27 18.62
CA ASP A 63 -23.25 0.82 18.46
C ASP A 63 -22.19 0.24 17.52
N THR A 64 -21.73 1.01 16.52
CA THR A 64 -20.66 0.61 15.61
C THR A 64 -19.32 0.40 16.33
N LEU A 65 -19.12 1.08 17.46
CA LEU A 65 -17.91 0.95 18.30
C LEU A 65 -18.11 -0.02 19.46
N ASN A 66 -19.33 -0.14 19.99
CA ASN A 66 -19.62 -0.92 21.18
C ASN A 66 -19.90 -2.41 20.88
N ALA A 67 -20.34 -2.72 19.66
CA ALA A 67 -20.67 -4.09 19.26
C ALA A 67 -19.57 -4.70 18.35
N LEU A 68 -19.44 -6.02 18.39
CA LEU A 68 -18.62 -6.72 17.41
C LEU A 68 -19.23 -6.59 16.01
N PRO A 69 -18.41 -6.45 14.96
CA PRO A 69 -18.91 -6.35 13.60
C PRO A 69 -19.74 -7.58 13.22
N THR A 70 -20.91 -7.34 12.63
CA THR A 70 -21.77 -8.43 12.18
C THR A 70 -21.25 -9.02 10.86
N ARG A 71 -21.58 -10.29 10.60
CA ARG A 71 -21.29 -10.93 9.31
C ARG A 71 -21.97 -10.17 8.16
N ASP A 72 -23.17 -9.65 8.37
CA ASP A 72 -23.91 -8.88 7.37
C ASP A 72 -23.17 -7.58 7.02
N ALA A 73 -22.70 -6.80 8.00
CA ALA A 73 -21.89 -5.60 7.77
C ALA A 73 -20.63 -5.90 6.93
N TYR A 74 -19.93 -6.99 7.24
CA TYR A 74 -18.80 -7.45 6.45
C TYR A 74 -19.19 -7.75 4.99
N GLN A 75 -20.29 -8.51 4.79
CA GLN A 75 -20.75 -8.87 3.45
C GLN A 75 -21.21 -7.64 2.64
N GLN A 76 -21.90 -6.69 3.27
CA GLN A 76 -22.33 -5.46 2.61
C GLN A 76 -21.14 -4.60 2.15
N CYS A 77 -20.12 -4.41 3.00
CA CYS A 77 -18.89 -3.69 2.63
C CYS A 77 -18.14 -4.42 1.52
N ARG A 78 -18.01 -5.75 1.62
CA ARG A 78 -17.38 -6.59 0.59
C ARG A 78 -18.10 -6.47 -0.76
N ALA A 79 -19.43 -6.55 -0.76
CA ALA A 79 -20.23 -6.43 -1.97
C ALA A 79 -20.11 -5.03 -2.61
N ALA A 80 -20.13 -3.96 -1.79
CA ALA A 80 -19.94 -2.59 -2.26
C ALA A 80 -18.56 -2.41 -2.94
N MET A 81 -17.50 -2.90 -2.31
CA MET A 81 -16.15 -2.87 -2.87
C MET A 81 -16.05 -3.68 -4.16
N ALA A 82 -16.56 -4.91 -4.16
CA ALA A 82 -16.55 -5.79 -5.32
C ALA A 82 -17.30 -5.18 -6.52
N SER A 83 -18.45 -4.54 -6.26
CA SER A 83 -19.25 -3.85 -7.29
C SER A 83 -18.47 -2.72 -7.97
N VAL A 84 -17.76 -1.88 -7.19
CA VAL A 84 -16.97 -0.76 -7.75
C VAL A 84 -15.76 -1.25 -8.52
N ILE A 85 -15.11 -2.31 -8.05
CA ILE A 85 -13.95 -2.92 -8.74
C ILE A 85 -14.41 -3.72 -9.97
N GLY A 86 -15.67 -4.16 -10.02
CA GLY A 86 -16.20 -4.96 -11.12
C GLY A 86 -15.84 -6.44 -11.03
N VAL A 87 -15.79 -7.01 -9.81
CA VAL A 87 -15.43 -8.42 -9.57
C VAL A 87 -16.55 -9.17 -8.84
N PRO A 88 -16.63 -10.50 -8.97
CA PRO A 88 -17.48 -11.32 -8.12
C PRO A 88 -17.09 -11.14 -6.64
N ALA A 89 -18.07 -10.97 -5.75
CA ALA A 89 -17.79 -10.71 -4.34
C ALA A 89 -17.10 -11.90 -3.64
N ASP A 90 -17.28 -13.12 -4.10
CA ASP A 90 -16.65 -14.34 -3.58
C ASP A 90 -15.15 -14.44 -3.94
N THR A 91 -14.67 -13.68 -4.92
CA THR A 91 -13.24 -13.56 -5.25
C THR A 91 -12.51 -12.50 -4.42
N LEU A 92 -13.16 -11.87 -3.42
CA LEU A 92 -12.61 -10.78 -2.63
C LEU A 92 -12.74 -11.07 -1.13
N ALA A 93 -11.68 -10.82 -0.35
CA ALA A 93 -11.70 -10.80 1.10
C ALA A 93 -11.20 -9.46 1.64
N LEU A 94 -11.93 -8.89 2.64
CA LEU A 94 -11.53 -7.67 3.33
C LEU A 94 -10.51 -7.96 4.43
N ALA A 95 -9.57 -7.04 4.63
CA ALA A 95 -8.51 -7.14 5.63
C ALA A 95 -8.21 -5.77 6.28
N PRO A 96 -7.49 -5.75 7.42
CA PRO A 96 -7.08 -4.50 8.08
C PRO A 96 -5.92 -3.83 7.34
N GLY A 97 -6.17 -3.43 6.08
CA GLY A 97 -5.21 -2.83 5.16
C GLY A 97 -4.42 -3.85 4.34
N SER A 98 -3.93 -3.42 3.16
CA SER A 98 -3.14 -4.27 2.25
C SER A 98 -1.78 -4.68 2.83
N GLU A 99 -1.20 -3.91 3.74
CA GLU A 99 0.10 -4.22 4.36
C GLU A 99 0.10 -5.56 5.11
N LEU A 100 -0.97 -5.84 5.88
CA LEU A 100 -1.09 -7.14 6.56
C LEU A 100 -1.13 -8.28 5.55
N LEU A 101 -1.87 -8.11 4.46
CA LEU A 101 -1.95 -9.11 3.38
C LEU A 101 -0.58 -9.37 2.75
N ILE A 102 0.19 -8.31 2.44
CA ILE A 102 1.58 -8.43 1.93
C ILE A 102 2.40 -9.32 2.87
N ARG A 103 2.29 -9.13 4.20
CA ARG A 103 3.01 -9.90 5.21
C ARG A 103 2.55 -11.34 5.35
N MET A 104 1.29 -11.63 5.01
CA MET A 104 0.72 -12.97 5.08
C MET A 104 1.06 -13.83 3.85
N LEU A 105 1.24 -13.21 2.66
CA LEU A 105 1.45 -13.93 1.41
C LEU A 105 2.57 -14.99 1.44
N PRO A 106 3.74 -14.75 2.07
CA PRO A 106 4.80 -15.76 2.13
C PRO A 106 4.40 -17.06 2.83
N GLN A 107 3.43 -17.01 3.73
CA GLN A 107 2.91 -18.20 4.43
C GLN A 107 1.87 -18.96 3.59
N ILE A 108 1.31 -18.32 2.58
CA ILE A 108 0.23 -18.87 1.76
C ILE A 108 0.77 -19.53 0.49
N ILE A 109 1.66 -18.84 -0.25
CA ILE A 109 2.12 -19.32 -1.56
C ILE A 109 3.55 -19.87 -1.55
N SER A 110 4.34 -19.64 -0.50
CA SER A 110 5.67 -20.23 -0.24
C SER A 110 6.58 -20.38 -1.48
N PRO A 111 6.80 -19.34 -2.29
CA PRO A 111 7.66 -19.40 -3.46
C PRO A 111 9.12 -19.55 -3.03
N LYS A 112 9.97 -20.21 -3.84
CA LYS A 112 11.41 -20.29 -3.59
C LYS A 112 12.10 -18.99 -4.03
N ARG A 113 11.74 -18.49 -5.22
CA ARG A 113 12.32 -17.29 -5.81
C ARG A 113 11.26 -16.29 -6.25
N VAL A 114 11.41 -15.04 -5.80
CA VAL A 114 10.47 -13.95 -6.08
C VAL A 114 11.18 -12.80 -6.80
N ALA A 115 10.71 -12.44 -7.99
CA ALA A 115 11.13 -11.20 -8.64
C ALA A 115 10.29 -10.03 -8.10
N VAL A 116 10.95 -8.98 -7.63
CA VAL A 116 10.30 -7.78 -7.08
C VAL A 116 10.74 -6.57 -7.90
N LEU A 117 9.77 -5.79 -8.35
CA LEU A 117 10.05 -4.51 -9.02
C LEU A 117 10.88 -3.60 -8.10
N THR A 118 11.93 -2.96 -8.64
CA THR A 118 12.73 -1.99 -7.90
C THR A 118 12.98 -0.73 -8.76
N PRO A 119 12.97 0.49 -8.16
CA PRO A 119 12.54 0.75 -6.79
C PRO A 119 11.02 0.56 -6.63
N THR A 120 10.58 0.09 -5.46
CA THR A 120 9.15 -0.04 -5.12
C THR A 120 8.91 0.17 -3.62
N TYR A 121 7.70 -0.10 -3.15
CA TYR A 121 7.38 -0.11 -1.72
C TYR A 121 8.23 -1.18 -1.00
N GLY A 122 9.07 -0.74 -0.08
CA GLY A 122 10.15 -1.57 0.48
C GLY A 122 9.70 -2.86 1.16
N ASP A 123 8.47 -2.91 1.68
CA ASP A 123 7.95 -4.10 2.33
C ASP A 123 7.79 -5.29 1.36
N HIS A 124 7.59 -5.06 0.07
CA HIS A 124 7.48 -6.14 -0.91
C HIS A 124 8.73 -7.03 -0.95
N ALA A 125 9.93 -6.45 -1.03
CA ALA A 125 11.15 -7.26 -0.99
C ALA A 125 11.44 -7.82 0.41
N GLN A 126 11.18 -7.02 1.45
CA GLN A 126 11.50 -7.35 2.83
C GLN A 126 10.72 -8.56 3.36
N VAL A 127 9.43 -8.67 3.06
CA VAL A 127 8.62 -9.78 3.56
C VAL A 127 9.06 -11.13 3.01
N TRP A 128 9.42 -11.18 1.72
CA TRP A 128 9.93 -12.39 1.07
C TRP A 128 11.30 -12.80 1.61
N ARG A 129 12.22 -11.83 1.81
CA ARG A 129 13.52 -12.09 2.44
C ARG A 129 13.36 -12.63 3.86
N THR A 130 12.45 -12.03 4.64
CA THR A 130 12.18 -12.47 6.01
C THR A 130 11.61 -13.90 6.05
N ALA A 131 10.86 -14.28 5.04
CA ALA A 131 10.34 -15.63 4.87
C ALA A 131 11.36 -16.65 4.34
N GLY A 132 12.59 -16.22 4.01
CA GLY A 132 13.66 -17.09 3.51
C GLY A 132 13.63 -17.34 1.99
N CYS A 133 12.83 -16.57 1.23
CA CYS A 133 12.80 -16.64 -0.22
C CYS A 133 14.05 -15.99 -0.83
N ASP A 134 14.51 -16.51 -1.98
CA ASP A 134 15.47 -15.81 -2.83
C ASP A 134 14.76 -14.65 -3.55
N VAL A 135 15.23 -13.41 -3.31
CA VAL A 135 14.58 -12.20 -3.82
C VAL A 135 15.46 -11.56 -4.89
N LEU A 136 14.97 -11.59 -6.12
CA LEU A 136 15.52 -10.87 -7.27
C LEU A 136 14.89 -9.48 -7.39
N GLU A 137 15.58 -8.43 -6.94
CA GLU A 137 15.17 -7.05 -7.23
C GLU A 137 15.55 -6.68 -8.65
N THR A 138 14.59 -6.24 -9.45
CA THR A 138 14.80 -5.97 -10.87
C THR A 138 13.91 -4.82 -11.37
N THR A 139 14.44 -4.04 -12.32
CA THR A 139 13.67 -3.01 -13.03
C THR A 139 12.77 -3.60 -14.13
N SER A 140 12.93 -4.87 -14.46
CA SER A 140 12.20 -5.59 -15.53
C SER A 140 11.56 -6.88 -14.99
N PRO A 141 10.63 -6.81 -14.02
CA PRO A 141 10.10 -7.98 -13.33
C PRO A 141 9.29 -8.91 -14.24
N LEU A 142 8.82 -8.42 -15.39
CA LEU A 142 8.06 -9.23 -16.37
C LEU A 142 8.97 -9.96 -17.37
N SER A 143 10.28 -9.70 -17.38
CA SER A 143 11.27 -10.48 -18.12
C SER A 143 11.59 -11.77 -17.34
N LEU A 144 10.66 -12.72 -17.40
CA LEU A 144 10.63 -13.89 -16.54
C LEU A 144 11.66 -14.94 -16.97
N SER A 145 12.60 -15.27 -16.07
CA SER A 145 13.37 -16.51 -16.15
C SER A 145 12.54 -17.70 -15.62
N SER A 146 12.90 -18.91 -16.05
CA SER A 146 12.12 -20.12 -15.71
C SER A 146 12.18 -20.49 -14.23
N ASP A 147 13.12 -19.95 -13.47
CA ASP A 147 13.37 -20.21 -12.05
C ASP A 147 12.68 -19.21 -11.10
N VAL A 148 11.92 -18.23 -11.63
CA VAL A 148 11.12 -17.30 -10.83
C VAL A 148 9.74 -17.89 -10.58
N ASP A 149 9.40 -18.16 -9.32
CA ASP A 149 8.11 -18.74 -8.92
C ASP A 149 7.02 -17.66 -8.74
N ALA A 150 7.40 -16.46 -8.34
CA ALA A 150 6.46 -15.36 -8.13
C ALA A 150 7.04 -14.01 -8.57
N VAL A 151 6.16 -13.13 -9.01
CA VAL A 151 6.46 -11.74 -9.32
C VAL A 151 5.61 -10.84 -8.45
N ALA A 152 6.23 -9.88 -7.76
CA ALA A 152 5.53 -8.87 -6.97
C ALA A 152 5.81 -7.47 -7.54
N ILE A 153 4.75 -6.76 -7.89
CA ILE A 153 4.80 -5.40 -8.43
C ILE A 153 3.76 -4.52 -7.76
N CYS A 154 4.03 -3.23 -7.67
CA CYS A 154 3.03 -2.21 -7.37
C CYS A 154 2.61 -1.56 -8.70
N ASN A 155 1.31 -1.43 -8.99
CA ASN A 155 0.81 -0.87 -10.24
C ASN A 155 -0.46 -0.02 -10.03
N PRO A 156 -0.40 1.31 -10.15
CA PRO A 156 0.77 2.18 -10.41
C PRO A 156 1.85 2.07 -9.34
N ASN A 157 3.13 2.14 -9.74
CA ASN A 157 4.24 1.93 -8.82
C ASN A 157 4.47 3.10 -7.86
N ASN A 158 4.92 2.80 -6.68
CA ASN A 158 5.42 3.73 -5.68
C ASN A 158 6.92 3.42 -5.45
N PRO A 159 7.87 4.36 -5.74
CA PRO A 159 7.65 5.81 -5.74
C PRO A 159 7.50 6.48 -7.11
N ASP A 160 7.84 5.83 -8.20
CA ASP A 160 8.07 6.47 -9.50
C ASP A 160 6.80 6.60 -10.38
N GLY A 161 5.68 5.98 -9.99
CA GLY A 161 4.44 6.01 -10.75
C GLY A 161 4.47 5.17 -12.03
N ARG A 162 5.49 4.33 -12.23
CA ARG A 162 5.56 3.42 -13.39
C ARG A 162 4.28 2.62 -13.53
N LEU A 163 3.84 2.47 -14.77
CA LEU A 163 2.66 1.70 -15.14
C LEU A 163 3.05 0.53 -16.05
N PHE A 164 2.52 -0.63 -15.72
CA PHE A 164 2.46 -1.78 -16.60
C PHE A 164 1.05 -1.89 -17.15
N GLN A 165 0.92 -2.14 -18.44
CA GLN A 165 -0.38 -2.27 -19.05
C GLN A 165 -1.05 -3.58 -18.64
N PRO A 166 -2.38 -3.61 -18.50
CA PRO A 166 -3.09 -4.83 -18.09
C PRO A 166 -2.80 -6.04 -18.94
N ASP A 167 -2.61 -5.87 -20.25
CA ASP A 167 -2.33 -6.99 -21.17
C ASP A 167 -0.91 -7.53 -20.97
N GLU A 168 0.08 -6.69 -20.64
CA GLU A 168 1.44 -7.13 -20.26
C GLU A 168 1.43 -7.95 -18.97
N LEU A 169 0.66 -7.49 -17.98
CA LEU A 169 0.49 -8.18 -16.71
C LEU A 169 -0.23 -9.52 -16.86
N GLU A 170 -1.29 -9.56 -17.67
CA GLU A 170 -2.03 -10.79 -17.93
C GLU A 170 -1.17 -11.82 -18.69
N ALA A 171 -0.40 -11.39 -19.67
CA ALA A 171 0.55 -12.26 -20.37
C ALA A 171 1.62 -12.85 -19.40
N ALA A 172 2.11 -12.05 -18.47
CA ALA A 172 3.05 -12.50 -17.45
C ALA A 172 2.40 -13.48 -16.46
N ARG A 173 1.17 -13.16 -15.99
CA ARG A 173 0.39 -14.05 -15.13
C ARG A 173 0.17 -15.41 -15.76
N ALA A 174 -0.26 -15.45 -17.03
CA ALA A 174 -0.51 -16.69 -17.75
C ALA A 174 0.74 -17.58 -17.79
N LYS A 175 1.89 -17.02 -18.15
CA LYS A 175 3.19 -17.73 -18.16
C LYS A 175 3.60 -18.25 -16.79
N LEU A 176 3.34 -17.49 -15.73
CA LEU A 176 3.59 -17.93 -14.36
C LEU A 176 2.66 -19.06 -13.95
N ALA A 177 1.36 -18.92 -14.24
CA ALA A 177 0.34 -19.92 -13.89
C ALA A 177 0.56 -21.28 -14.57
N GLU A 178 1.07 -21.33 -15.82
CA GLU A 178 1.42 -22.57 -16.53
C GLU A 178 2.39 -23.48 -15.74
N ARG A 179 3.19 -22.88 -14.85
CA ARG A 179 4.15 -23.59 -14.00
C ARG A 179 3.85 -23.50 -12.50
N GLY A 180 2.59 -23.14 -12.14
CA GLY A 180 2.14 -23.01 -10.76
C GLY A 180 2.70 -21.79 -10.03
N GLY A 181 3.17 -20.78 -10.77
CA GLY A 181 3.70 -19.54 -10.23
C GLY A 181 2.63 -18.46 -10.05
N TRP A 182 3.05 -17.30 -9.49
CA TRP A 182 2.16 -16.23 -9.03
C TRP A 182 2.56 -14.86 -9.55
N LEU A 183 1.58 -14.10 -10.02
CA LEU A 183 1.67 -12.65 -10.20
C LEU A 183 0.91 -11.94 -9.07
N ILE A 184 1.63 -11.16 -8.28
CA ILE A 184 1.11 -10.36 -7.17
C ILE A 184 1.14 -8.90 -7.60
N VAL A 185 -0.03 -8.27 -7.69
CA VAL A 185 -0.18 -6.87 -8.10
C VAL A 185 -0.74 -6.06 -6.93
N ASP A 186 0.09 -5.19 -6.37
CA ASP A 186 -0.36 -4.21 -5.37
C ASP A 186 -0.97 -3.00 -6.10
N GLU A 187 -2.29 -2.96 -6.11
CA GLU A 187 -3.10 -1.92 -6.73
C GLU A 187 -3.50 -0.81 -5.74
N ALA A 188 -2.61 -0.43 -4.82
CA ALA A 188 -2.91 0.58 -3.81
C ALA A 188 -3.28 1.95 -4.38
N TYR A 189 -2.91 2.25 -5.63
CA TYR A 189 -3.18 3.51 -6.31
C TYR A 189 -4.13 3.38 -7.51
N THR A 190 -4.64 2.20 -7.79
CA THR A 190 -5.44 1.93 -9.01
C THR A 190 -6.83 2.58 -8.96
N ASP A 191 -7.35 2.97 -7.78
CA ASP A 191 -8.59 3.76 -7.69
C ASP A 191 -8.50 5.12 -8.42
N LEU A 192 -7.29 5.61 -8.73
CA LEU A 192 -7.06 6.79 -9.56
C LEU A 192 -7.35 6.57 -11.05
N ALA A 193 -7.15 5.33 -11.53
CA ALA A 193 -7.32 4.91 -12.91
C ALA A 193 -7.83 3.44 -12.92
N PRO A 194 -9.13 3.21 -12.61
CA PRO A 194 -9.69 1.87 -12.43
C PRO A 194 -9.56 0.96 -13.66
N GLU A 195 -9.50 1.56 -14.85
CA GLU A 195 -9.33 0.85 -16.13
C GLU A 195 -8.00 0.11 -16.24
N LEU A 196 -7.00 0.47 -15.42
CA LEU A 196 -5.69 -0.19 -15.36
C LEU A 196 -5.68 -1.42 -14.44
N SER A 197 -6.80 -1.71 -13.76
CA SER A 197 -6.88 -2.82 -12.81
C SER A 197 -6.80 -4.18 -13.50
N LEU A 198 -5.96 -5.05 -12.94
CA LEU A 198 -5.93 -6.47 -13.33
C LEU A 198 -7.02 -7.29 -12.62
N ALA A 199 -7.74 -6.69 -11.67
CA ALA A 199 -8.81 -7.35 -10.93
C ALA A 199 -9.95 -7.88 -11.82
N ARG A 200 -10.10 -7.36 -13.05
CA ARG A 200 -11.02 -7.93 -14.06
C ARG A 200 -10.80 -9.44 -14.32
N HIS A 201 -9.61 -9.96 -14.01
CA HIS A 201 -9.27 -11.38 -14.09
C HIS A 201 -9.39 -12.10 -12.74
N ALA A 202 -10.21 -11.56 -11.83
CA ALA A 202 -10.42 -12.13 -10.48
C ALA A 202 -10.73 -13.63 -10.54
N GLY A 203 -10.07 -14.41 -9.68
CA GLY A 203 -10.21 -15.86 -9.65
C GLY A 203 -9.35 -16.61 -10.68
N ALA A 204 -8.63 -15.94 -11.58
CA ALA A 204 -7.72 -16.61 -12.51
C ALA A 204 -6.55 -17.27 -11.75
N PRO A 205 -6.11 -18.47 -12.16
CA PRO A 205 -4.96 -19.14 -11.56
C PRO A 205 -3.71 -18.26 -11.58
N GLY A 206 -2.95 -18.25 -10.49
CA GLY A 206 -1.70 -17.51 -10.39
C GLY A 206 -1.85 -15.99 -10.25
N LEU A 207 -3.06 -15.45 -9.99
CA LEU A 207 -3.31 -14.03 -9.78
C LEU A 207 -3.62 -13.71 -8.31
N ILE A 208 -2.93 -12.71 -7.78
CA ILE A 208 -3.25 -12.08 -6.51
C ILE A 208 -3.23 -10.57 -6.70
N VAL A 209 -4.35 -9.89 -6.42
CA VAL A 209 -4.45 -8.42 -6.47
C VAL A 209 -4.74 -7.89 -5.06
N LEU A 210 -3.99 -6.87 -4.65
CA LEU A 210 -4.17 -6.20 -3.36
C LEU A 210 -4.76 -4.81 -3.56
N ARG A 211 -5.69 -4.42 -2.68
CA ARG A 211 -6.35 -3.10 -2.71
C ARG A 211 -6.18 -2.39 -1.38
N SER A 212 -5.91 -1.10 -1.43
CA SER A 212 -5.75 -0.23 -0.25
C SER A 212 -6.77 0.89 -0.25
N PHE A 213 -7.68 0.88 0.71
CA PHE A 213 -8.67 1.95 0.87
C PHE A 213 -8.05 3.30 1.27
N GLY A 214 -6.96 3.29 2.04
CA GLY A 214 -6.41 4.47 2.69
C GLY A 214 -5.80 5.53 1.77
N LYS A 215 -5.56 5.22 0.48
CA LYS A 215 -4.87 6.12 -0.45
C LYS A 215 -5.84 7.09 -1.13
N PHE A 216 -6.66 6.59 -2.02
CA PHE A 216 -7.63 7.38 -2.78
C PHE A 216 -8.71 8.01 -1.88
N TYR A 217 -9.24 7.25 -0.93
CA TYR A 217 -10.26 7.77 0.00
C TYR A 217 -9.69 8.66 1.12
N GLY A 218 -8.37 8.81 1.23
CA GLY A 218 -7.73 9.70 2.21
C GLY A 218 -7.85 9.26 3.67
N LEU A 219 -8.33 8.06 3.94
CA LEU A 219 -8.63 7.53 5.28
C LEU A 219 -7.66 6.41 5.68
N ALA A 220 -6.36 6.67 5.61
CA ALA A 220 -5.33 5.68 5.90
C ALA A 220 -5.42 5.09 7.32
N GLY A 221 -5.89 5.89 8.29
CA GLY A 221 -6.10 5.46 9.68
C GLY A 221 -7.26 4.48 9.87
N LEU A 222 -8.15 4.35 8.90
CA LEU A 222 -9.30 3.43 8.97
C LEU A 222 -8.88 1.95 8.88
N ARG A 223 -7.69 1.68 8.31
CA ARG A 223 -7.14 0.34 8.17
C ARG A 223 -8.09 -0.62 7.43
N LEU A 224 -8.49 -0.26 6.22
CA LEU A 224 -9.28 -1.10 5.33
C LEU A 224 -8.50 -1.40 4.04
N GLY A 225 -8.53 -2.64 3.61
CA GLY A 225 -7.96 -3.12 2.36
C GLY A 225 -8.62 -4.43 1.94
N ALA A 226 -8.20 -4.98 0.82
CA ALA A 226 -8.70 -6.25 0.35
C ALA A 226 -7.65 -7.03 -0.47
N ILE A 227 -7.86 -8.33 -0.55
CA ILE A 227 -7.22 -9.23 -1.48
C ILE A 227 -8.28 -9.77 -2.44
N ILE A 228 -7.91 -9.85 -3.72
CA ILE A 228 -8.70 -10.44 -4.79
C ILE A 228 -7.88 -11.58 -5.36
N ALA A 229 -8.41 -12.80 -5.28
CA ALA A 229 -7.71 -14.01 -5.70
C ALA A 229 -8.70 -15.18 -5.88
N ALA A 230 -8.21 -16.33 -6.30
CA ALA A 230 -8.96 -17.57 -6.31
C ALA A 230 -9.19 -18.13 -4.90
N GLU A 231 -10.15 -19.04 -4.74
CA GLU A 231 -10.57 -19.57 -3.42
C GLU A 231 -9.45 -20.27 -2.65
N ASP A 232 -8.54 -20.95 -3.34
CA ASP A 232 -7.38 -21.64 -2.74
C ASP A 232 -6.44 -20.68 -2.00
N ILE A 233 -6.44 -19.39 -2.37
CA ILE A 233 -5.73 -18.32 -1.68
C ILE A 233 -6.62 -17.63 -0.63
N LEU A 234 -7.89 -17.37 -0.97
CA LEU A 234 -8.79 -16.62 -0.08
C LEU A 234 -9.14 -17.42 1.19
N ARG A 235 -9.28 -18.74 1.09
CA ARG A 235 -9.64 -19.58 2.23
C ARG A 235 -8.55 -19.60 3.33
N PRO A 236 -7.27 -19.87 3.04
CA PRO A 236 -6.21 -19.77 4.06
C PRO A 236 -6.06 -18.34 4.62
N ILE A 237 -6.15 -17.30 3.78
CA ILE A 237 -6.13 -15.90 4.23
C ILE A 237 -7.25 -15.62 5.22
N SER A 238 -8.49 -16.03 4.90
CA SER A 238 -9.65 -15.82 5.76
C SER A 238 -9.51 -16.56 7.09
N ASN A 239 -8.95 -17.77 7.08
CA ASN A 239 -8.68 -18.53 8.30
C ASN A 239 -7.66 -17.83 9.21
N LEU A 240 -6.60 -17.25 8.65
CA LEU A 240 -5.59 -16.50 9.41
C LEU A 240 -6.12 -15.17 9.93
N LEU A 241 -6.97 -14.50 9.16
CA LEU A 241 -7.60 -13.22 9.56
C LEU A 241 -8.63 -13.41 10.68
N GLY A 242 -9.26 -14.59 10.79
CA GLY A 242 -10.28 -14.88 11.78
C GLY A 242 -11.64 -14.25 11.45
N VAL A 243 -12.52 -14.22 12.47
CA VAL A 243 -13.94 -13.88 12.27
C VAL A 243 -14.26 -12.39 12.26
N TRP A 244 -13.39 -11.53 12.82
CA TRP A 244 -13.57 -10.08 12.92
C TRP A 244 -12.34 -9.29 12.43
N PRO A 245 -11.93 -9.47 11.17
CA PRO A 245 -10.67 -8.88 10.69
C PRO A 245 -10.73 -7.36 10.53
N VAL A 246 -11.94 -6.81 10.34
CA VAL A 246 -12.15 -5.38 10.05
C VAL A 246 -13.13 -4.81 11.06
N SER A 247 -12.83 -3.63 11.60
CA SER A 247 -13.69 -2.95 12.58
C SER A 247 -15.04 -2.54 11.99
N GLY A 248 -16.09 -2.47 12.83
CA GLY A 248 -17.41 -2.01 12.41
C GLY A 248 -17.38 -0.62 11.76
N LEU A 249 -16.56 0.28 12.31
CA LEU A 249 -16.31 1.61 11.75
C LEU A 249 -15.77 1.55 10.32
N ALA A 250 -14.77 0.71 10.08
CA ALA A 250 -14.16 0.57 8.76
C ALA A 250 -15.14 -0.07 7.74
N LEU A 251 -15.97 -0.99 8.19
CA LEU A 251 -17.01 -1.61 7.34
C LEU A 251 -18.09 -0.61 6.94
N ASP A 252 -18.60 0.21 7.89
CA ASP A 252 -19.65 1.20 7.60
C ASP A 252 -19.15 2.30 6.68
N ILE A 253 -18.00 2.93 7.01
CA ILE A 253 -17.42 3.99 6.18
C ILE A 253 -17.02 3.44 4.82
N GLY A 254 -16.36 2.26 4.77
CA GLY A 254 -15.94 1.63 3.53
C GLY A 254 -17.11 1.34 2.59
N LYS A 255 -18.21 0.77 3.12
CA LYS A 255 -19.43 0.54 2.34
C LYS A 255 -19.95 1.84 1.70
N ARG A 256 -20.13 2.90 2.50
CA ARG A 256 -20.65 4.19 2.01
C ARG A 256 -19.73 4.81 0.97
N ALA A 257 -18.43 4.83 1.23
CA ALA A 257 -17.44 5.41 0.32
C ALA A 257 -17.37 4.68 -1.03
N TYR A 258 -17.45 3.35 -1.04
CA TYR A 258 -17.53 2.57 -2.28
C TYR A 258 -18.84 2.77 -3.03
N GLN A 259 -19.96 3.05 -2.36
CA GLN A 259 -21.25 3.33 -2.99
C GLN A 259 -21.35 4.75 -3.53
N ASP A 260 -20.51 5.69 -3.10
CA ASP A 260 -20.54 7.10 -3.50
C ASP A 260 -19.72 7.34 -4.78
N THR A 261 -20.27 6.94 -5.91
CA THR A 261 -19.65 7.11 -7.22
C THR A 261 -19.49 8.59 -7.61
N SER A 262 -20.37 9.46 -7.14
CA SER A 262 -20.29 10.91 -7.42
C SER A 262 -19.06 11.54 -6.76
N TRP A 263 -18.80 11.19 -5.50
CA TRP A 263 -17.59 11.61 -4.80
C TRP A 263 -16.32 11.07 -5.47
N GLN A 264 -16.33 9.82 -5.90
CA GLN A 264 -15.19 9.20 -6.57
C GLN A 264 -14.83 9.92 -7.88
N VAL A 265 -15.84 10.26 -8.70
CA VAL A 265 -15.64 10.98 -9.98
C VAL A 265 -15.10 12.38 -9.71
N SER A 266 -15.77 13.15 -8.82
CA SER A 266 -15.35 14.52 -8.48
C SER A 266 -13.95 14.55 -7.85
N THR A 267 -13.63 13.55 -7.03
CA THR A 267 -12.32 13.44 -6.39
C THR A 267 -11.21 13.15 -7.41
N ARG A 268 -11.42 12.27 -8.39
CA ARG A 268 -10.41 12.05 -9.45
C ARG A 268 -10.11 13.33 -10.21
N ALA A 269 -11.12 14.12 -10.57
CA ALA A 269 -10.93 15.41 -11.23
C ALA A 269 -10.14 16.38 -10.34
N ARG A 270 -10.53 16.52 -9.06
CA ARG A 270 -9.82 17.39 -8.10
C ARG A 270 -8.35 16.99 -7.91
N LEU A 271 -8.07 15.69 -7.83
CA LEU A 271 -6.70 15.19 -7.69
C LEU A 271 -5.87 15.48 -8.94
N ASP A 272 -6.46 15.39 -10.14
CA ASP A 272 -5.77 15.74 -11.38
C ASP A 272 -5.46 17.22 -11.46
N ASP A 273 -6.37 18.10 -11.04
CA ASP A 273 -6.13 19.55 -10.96
C ASP A 273 -5.01 19.89 -9.97
N ALA A 274 -5.03 19.28 -8.80
CA ALA A 274 -3.99 19.49 -7.79
C ALA A 274 -2.61 18.96 -8.25
N ARG A 275 -2.59 17.82 -8.93
CA ARG A 275 -1.38 17.32 -9.56
C ARG A 275 -0.81 18.30 -10.58
N ARG A 276 -1.64 18.87 -11.44
CA ARG A 276 -1.19 19.87 -12.44
C ARG A 276 -0.56 21.10 -11.78
N ARG A 277 -1.20 21.63 -10.72
CA ARG A 277 -0.64 22.74 -9.96
C ARG A 277 0.72 22.39 -9.34
N LEU A 278 0.84 21.20 -8.73
CA LEU A 278 2.10 20.75 -8.17
C LEU A 278 3.19 20.59 -9.25
N ASP A 279 2.83 20.09 -10.44
CA ASP A 279 3.76 19.98 -11.56
C ASP A 279 4.26 21.38 -12.01
N GLU A 280 3.38 22.38 -12.09
CA GLU A 280 3.73 23.77 -12.43
C GLU A 280 4.72 24.36 -11.40
N ILE A 281 4.48 24.14 -10.10
CA ILE A 281 5.38 24.57 -9.03
C ILE A 281 6.75 23.92 -9.20
N LEU A 282 6.80 22.60 -9.36
CA LEU A 282 8.04 21.84 -9.48
C LEU A 282 8.83 22.25 -10.74
N VAL A 283 8.17 22.42 -11.88
CA VAL A 283 8.79 22.93 -13.13
C VAL A 283 9.34 24.34 -12.91
N GLY A 284 8.60 25.20 -12.19
CA GLY A 284 9.04 26.57 -11.85
C GLY A 284 10.33 26.60 -11.00
N THR A 285 10.67 25.53 -10.30
CA THR A 285 11.95 25.40 -9.57
C THR A 285 13.10 24.86 -10.42
N GLY A 286 12.87 24.55 -11.70
CA GLY A 286 13.88 24.04 -12.62
C GLY A 286 13.94 22.49 -12.69
N ILE A 287 13.03 21.78 -12.03
CA ILE A 287 12.91 20.32 -12.14
C ILE A 287 12.40 19.98 -13.54
N LYS A 288 13.11 19.11 -14.27
CA LYS A 288 12.82 18.78 -15.67
C LYS A 288 11.98 17.51 -15.82
N GLU A 289 12.23 16.50 -14.98
CA GLU A 289 11.57 15.22 -15.05
C GLU A 289 10.71 14.99 -13.82
N ILE A 290 9.41 14.85 -14.04
CA ILE A 290 8.42 14.67 -13.00
C ILE A 290 7.60 13.44 -13.33
N HIS A 291 7.72 12.42 -12.49
CA HIS A 291 6.99 11.16 -12.59
C HIS A 291 5.99 11.04 -11.43
N GLY A 292 5.22 9.96 -11.38
CA GLY A 292 4.33 9.67 -10.24
C GLY A 292 2.89 9.41 -10.65
N THR A 293 1.98 9.61 -9.70
CA THR A 293 0.53 9.43 -9.85
C THR A 293 -0.20 10.73 -9.53
N ASN A 294 -1.53 10.73 -9.64
CA ASN A 294 -2.36 11.86 -9.18
C ASN A 294 -2.44 12.00 -7.64
N LEU A 295 -1.64 11.26 -6.87
CA LEU A 295 -1.49 11.43 -5.41
C LEU A 295 -0.09 11.83 -4.97
N PHE A 296 0.89 11.73 -5.85
CA PHE A 296 2.26 12.14 -5.56
C PHE A 296 3.06 12.38 -6.83
N ARG A 297 4.10 13.21 -6.70
CA ARG A 297 5.10 13.46 -7.75
C ARG A 297 6.46 13.00 -7.27
N PHE A 298 7.15 12.26 -8.12
CA PHE A 298 8.50 11.75 -7.92
C PHE A 298 9.43 12.50 -8.86
N VAL A 299 10.50 13.05 -8.30
CA VAL A 299 11.42 13.93 -9.03
C VAL A 299 12.86 13.53 -8.79
N GLU A 300 13.69 13.77 -9.80
CA GLU A 300 15.15 13.75 -9.67
C GLU A 300 15.67 15.18 -9.49
N CYS A 301 16.59 15.37 -8.55
CA CYS A 301 17.24 16.64 -8.26
C CYS A 301 18.65 16.42 -7.69
N GLU A 302 19.61 17.27 -8.06
CA GLU A 302 21.02 17.09 -7.73
C GLU A 302 21.28 17.03 -6.21
N ASP A 303 20.58 17.85 -5.42
CA ASP A 303 20.77 17.99 -3.98
C ASP A 303 19.52 17.62 -3.17
N ALA A 304 18.94 16.44 -3.43
CA ALA A 304 17.70 16.02 -2.77
C ALA A 304 17.77 16.07 -1.24
N HIS A 305 18.93 15.75 -0.64
CA HIS A 305 19.10 15.83 0.82
C HIS A 305 19.06 17.26 1.35
N LEU A 306 19.72 18.19 0.65
CA LEU A 306 19.73 19.61 1.02
C LEU A 306 18.32 20.23 0.85
N ILE A 307 17.65 19.93 -0.25
CA ILE A 307 16.27 20.38 -0.52
C ILE A 307 15.33 19.84 0.58
N TRP A 308 15.39 18.54 0.87
CA TRP A 308 14.61 17.92 1.93
C TRP A 308 14.82 18.61 3.28
N ARG A 309 16.08 18.89 3.64
CA ARG A 309 16.42 19.56 4.89
C ARG A 309 15.86 20.99 4.95
N ARG A 310 16.03 21.77 3.87
CA ARG A 310 15.52 23.15 3.80
C ARG A 310 14.00 23.22 3.88
N LEU A 311 13.31 22.24 3.28
CA LEU A 311 11.86 22.10 3.40
C LEU A 311 11.46 21.75 4.83
N ALA A 312 12.16 20.80 5.46
CA ALA A 312 11.91 20.41 6.84
C ALA A 312 12.12 21.55 7.84
N GLU A 313 13.15 22.39 7.66
CA GLU A 313 13.39 23.62 8.44
C GLU A 313 12.23 24.64 8.32
N ARG A 314 11.44 24.55 7.25
CA ARG A 314 10.21 25.34 7.01
C ARG A 314 8.93 24.63 7.41
N GLY A 315 9.02 23.46 8.06
CA GLY A 315 7.86 22.68 8.45
C GLY A 315 7.21 21.89 7.29
N ILE A 316 7.91 21.66 6.18
CA ILE A 316 7.41 20.88 5.05
C ILE A 316 8.11 19.53 5.03
N TYR A 317 7.36 18.46 5.25
CA TYR A 317 7.87 17.10 5.26
C TYR A 317 7.60 16.41 3.92
N VAL A 318 8.63 16.21 3.09
CA VAL A 318 8.58 15.43 1.86
C VAL A 318 9.30 14.10 2.02
N ARG A 319 9.03 13.15 1.15
CA ARG A 319 9.63 11.82 1.17
C ARG A 319 11.01 11.83 0.54
N ARG A 320 12.02 11.38 1.28
CA ARG A 320 13.36 11.00 0.78
C ARG A 320 13.53 9.49 0.80
N PHE A 321 14.51 8.98 0.09
CA PHE A 321 14.78 7.55 -0.05
C PHE A 321 16.19 7.22 0.44
N SER A 322 16.34 6.10 1.18
CA SER A 322 17.65 5.63 1.64
C SER A 322 18.55 5.09 0.53
N TRP A 323 17.95 4.67 -0.57
CA TRP A 323 18.64 4.13 -1.74
C TRP A 323 19.08 5.21 -2.74
N SER A 324 18.69 6.48 -2.56
CA SER A 324 19.05 7.57 -3.46
C SER A 324 19.22 8.91 -2.77
N ASN A 325 20.25 9.65 -3.13
CA ASN A 325 20.48 11.03 -2.72
C ASN A 325 20.01 12.06 -3.75
N GLN A 326 19.38 11.61 -4.84
CA GLN A 326 18.93 12.45 -5.95
C GLN A 326 17.42 12.45 -6.14
N HIS A 327 16.66 11.72 -5.30
CA HIS A 327 15.23 11.61 -5.51
C HIS A 327 14.43 12.08 -4.29
N LEU A 328 13.34 12.78 -4.60
CA LEU A 328 12.29 13.16 -3.64
C LEU A 328 10.92 12.76 -4.18
N ARG A 329 9.98 12.53 -3.28
CA ARG A 329 8.57 12.36 -3.63
C ARG A 329 7.73 13.33 -2.80
N PHE A 330 6.88 14.10 -3.50
CA PHE A 330 5.97 15.09 -2.96
C PHE A 330 4.54 14.56 -3.01
N GLY A 331 3.84 14.56 -1.90
CA GLY A 331 2.39 14.41 -1.86
C GLY A 331 1.69 15.67 -2.35
N LEU A 332 0.38 15.59 -2.58
CA LEU A 332 -0.39 16.76 -2.99
C LEU A 332 -0.59 17.76 -1.84
N ILE A 333 -0.67 19.04 -2.20
CA ILE A 333 -0.92 20.13 -1.26
C ILE A 333 -2.44 20.37 -1.18
N ALA A 334 -2.98 20.38 0.05
CA ALA A 334 -4.42 20.55 0.28
C ALA A 334 -4.87 22.01 0.29
N ASN A 335 -3.97 22.93 0.58
CA ASN A 335 -4.28 24.34 0.84
C ASN A 335 -3.48 25.24 -0.11
N GLU A 336 -4.16 26.07 -0.88
CA GLU A 336 -3.55 27.06 -1.78
C GLU A 336 -2.59 28.02 -1.04
N ALA A 337 -2.83 28.31 0.24
CA ALA A 337 -1.91 29.12 1.05
C ALA A 337 -0.58 28.42 1.37
N ALA A 338 -0.45 27.13 1.07
CA ALA A 338 0.75 26.33 1.28
C ALA A 338 1.52 26.05 -0.02
N GLU A 339 0.97 26.46 -1.17
CA GLU A 339 1.61 26.42 -2.49
C GLU A 339 2.60 27.59 -2.62
#